data_c26f9a8d228dcb431ab6126ff02e7175
#
_entry.id   c26f9a8d228dcb431ab6126ff02e7175
#
_cell.length_a   1.000
_cell.length_b   1.000
_cell.length_c   1.000
_cell.angle_alpha   90.00
_cell.angle_beta   90.00
_cell.angle_gamma   90.00
#
_symmetry.space_group_name_H-M   'P 1'
#
loop_
_entity.id
_entity.type
_entity.pdbx_description
1 polymer ?
#
loop_
_entity_poly.entity_id
_entity_poly.type
_entity_poly.pdbx_seq_one_letter_code
_entity_poly.pdbx_strand_id
1 'polypeptide(L)'
;MKHYLDTAEQAARAAGKLLRENFRQRQRVNAVTAHDVKLEIDVRTQELITDLLLKKFHGHALFGEEGVAGDQNTEHQWVVDPLDGTVNYFYGIPHFCVSIALRLRSEILVGVIYDPMRDEMWAGQKGDTPKLNGQPFHVSDRAELAEAVISIGLAKTGETINANFPLLQAMIHRVRKCRVLGSAALDMAYVACGRFDAYIETGISLWDIAAGWLLIENAGGTVDLRPLEHMSEKYSIVASNGVIDLKLQL
;
A
#
# COMPACT_ATOMS: atom_id res chain seq x y z
N MET A 1 -3.49 10.14 19.21
CA MET A 1 -3.29 9.61 17.85
C MET A 1 -3.04 10.71 16.81
N LYS A 2 -3.70 11.85 16.89
CA LYS A 2 -3.54 12.94 15.88
C LYS A 2 -2.07 13.33 15.59
N HIS A 3 -1.20 13.44 16.60
CA HIS A 3 0.21 13.78 16.39
C HIS A 3 1.00 12.72 15.61
N TYR A 4 0.58 11.44 15.63
CA TYR A 4 1.15 10.38 14.80
C TYR A 4 0.75 10.58 13.34
N LEU A 5 -0.54 10.82 13.09
CA LEU A 5 -1.08 11.08 11.76
C LEU A 5 -0.43 12.31 11.12
N ASP A 6 -0.41 13.44 11.82
CA ASP A 6 0.19 14.69 11.32
C ASP A 6 1.67 14.49 10.95
N THR A 7 2.40 13.64 11.70
CA THR A 7 3.82 13.37 11.41
C THR A 7 3.98 12.43 10.22
N ALA A 8 3.14 11.41 10.11
CA ALA A 8 3.15 10.51 8.97
C ALA A 8 2.83 11.25 7.66
N GLU A 9 1.85 12.16 7.67
CA GLU A 9 1.53 13.01 6.51
C GLU A 9 2.71 13.91 6.12
N GLN A 10 3.41 14.52 7.11
CA GLN A 10 4.60 15.34 6.86
C GLN A 10 5.72 14.49 6.25
N ALA A 11 5.98 13.30 6.79
CA ALA A 11 6.99 12.39 6.27
C ALA A 11 6.65 11.92 4.84
N ALA A 12 5.39 11.55 4.58
CA ALA A 12 4.94 11.13 3.26
C ALA A 12 5.06 12.27 2.21
N ARG A 13 4.73 13.52 2.57
CA ARG A 13 4.94 14.68 1.68
C ARG A 13 6.40 14.95 1.40
N ALA A 14 7.29 14.87 2.42
CA ALA A 14 8.73 15.06 2.24
C ALA A 14 9.33 13.99 1.33
N ALA A 15 8.96 12.72 1.55
CA ALA A 15 9.34 11.58 0.73
C ALA A 15 8.83 11.74 -0.72
N GLY A 16 7.56 12.02 -0.89
CA GLY A 16 6.97 12.22 -2.22
C GLY A 16 7.57 13.41 -2.98
N LYS A 17 7.97 14.48 -2.28
CA LYS A 17 8.72 15.59 -2.89
C LYS A 17 10.05 15.09 -3.42
N LEU A 18 10.82 14.32 -2.63
CA LEU A 18 12.09 13.73 -3.05
C LEU A 18 11.91 12.85 -4.29
N LEU A 19 10.89 11.98 -4.28
CA LEU A 19 10.57 11.11 -5.41
C LEU A 19 10.21 11.91 -6.66
N ARG A 20 9.33 12.91 -6.55
CA ARG A 20 8.89 13.74 -7.68
C ARG A 20 10.05 14.55 -8.31
N GLU A 21 10.94 15.10 -7.49
CA GLU A 21 12.11 15.87 -7.97
C GLU A 21 13.12 14.99 -8.72
N ASN A 22 13.18 13.69 -8.40
CA ASN A 22 14.06 12.73 -9.05
C ASN A 22 13.37 11.89 -10.14
N PHE A 23 12.06 12.05 -10.31
CA PHE A 23 11.30 11.29 -11.32
C PHE A 23 11.79 11.61 -12.73
N ARG A 24 11.97 10.57 -13.54
CA ARG A 24 12.56 10.64 -14.90
C ARG A 24 14.03 11.07 -14.98
N GLN A 25 14.70 11.23 -13.86
CA GLN A 25 16.16 11.34 -13.86
C GLN A 25 16.79 9.95 -14.02
N ARG A 26 18.08 9.91 -14.41
CA ARG A 26 18.81 8.63 -14.48
C ARG A 26 18.91 8.01 -13.10
N GLN A 27 18.18 6.92 -12.88
CA GLN A 27 18.17 6.20 -11.62
C GLN A 27 19.43 5.34 -11.47
N ARG A 28 19.97 5.29 -10.26
CA ARG A 28 20.98 4.31 -9.89
C ARG A 28 20.27 3.04 -9.42
N VAL A 29 20.62 1.94 -10.06
CA VAL A 29 20.03 0.63 -9.81
C VAL A 29 20.93 -0.12 -8.84
N ASN A 30 20.40 -0.55 -7.70
CA ASN A 30 21.10 -1.36 -6.69
C ASN A 30 21.01 -2.85 -7.01
N ALA A 31 19.84 -3.32 -7.47
CA ALA A 31 19.61 -4.69 -7.87
C ALA A 31 18.52 -4.81 -8.93
N VAL A 32 18.59 -5.83 -9.77
CA VAL A 32 17.57 -6.18 -10.76
C VAL A 32 17.30 -7.68 -10.66
N THR A 33 16.03 -8.06 -10.63
CA THR A 33 15.57 -9.44 -10.79
C THR A 33 14.71 -9.56 -12.04
N ALA A 34 14.15 -10.74 -12.32
CA ALA A 34 13.27 -10.94 -13.46
C ALA A 34 12.00 -10.07 -13.41
N HIS A 35 11.52 -9.73 -12.20
CA HIS A 35 10.24 -9.07 -12.00
C HIS A 35 10.30 -7.87 -11.04
N ASP A 36 11.51 -7.43 -10.64
CA ASP A 36 11.68 -6.34 -9.69
C ASP A 36 12.97 -5.55 -9.92
N VAL A 37 12.96 -4.28 -9.51
CA VAL A 37 14.11 -3.37 -9.57
C VAL A 37 14.23 -2.67 -8.23
N LYS A 38 15.46 -2.65 -7.63
CA LYS A 38 15.76 -1.85 -6.44
C LYS A 38 16.62 -0.66 -6.82
N LEU A 39 16.23 0.52 -6.39
CA LEU A 39 16.87 1.78 -6.73
C LEU A 39 17.53 2.41 -5.49
N GLU A 40 18.56 3.21 -5.70
CA GLU A 40 19.17 4.01 -4.62
C GLU A 40 18.15 4.98 -4.00
N ILE A 41 17.19 5.46 -4.79
CA ILE A 41 16.17 6.40 -4.33
C ILE A 41 15.23 5.78 -3.29
N ASP A 42 14.94 4.45 -3.36
CA ASP A 42 14.11 3.74 -2.37
C ASP A 42 14.76 3.85 -0.99
N VAL A 43 16.05 3.51 -0.91
CA VAL A 43 16.84 3.57 0.34
C VAL A 43 16.87 4.99 0.90
N ARG A 44 17.21 5.99 0.06
CA ARG A 44 17.27 7.40 0.49
C ARG A 44 15.92 7.93 0.97
N THR A 45 14.83 7.48 0.33
CA THR A 45 13.48 7.86 0.72
C THR A 45 13.12 7.24 2.07
N GLN A 46 13.45 5.96 2.29
CA GLN A 46 13.24 5.34 3.60
C GLN A 46 14.08 5.99 4.70
N GLU A 47 15.34 6.31 4.45
CA GLU A 47 16.19 7.04 5.41
C GLU A 47 15.57 8.38 5.81
N LEU A 48 15.06 9.16 4.85
CA LEU A 48 14.37 10.42 5.12
C LEU A 48 13.13 10.22 6.00
N ILE A 49 12.28 9.22 5.68
CA ILE A 49 11.09 8.89 6.47
C ILE A 49 11.49 8.46 7.88
N THR A 50 12.48 7.57 8.00
CA THR A 50 12.99 7.06 9.29
C THR A 50 13.46 8.21 10.18
N ASP A 51 14.24 9.11 9.63
CA ASP A 51 14.75 10.29 10.34
C ASP A 51 13.63 11.17 10.89
N LEU A 52 12.60 11.45 10.06
CA LEU A 52 11.46 12.28 10.45
C LEU A 52 10.62 11.63 11.56
N LEU A 53 10.39 10.33 11.44
CA LEU A 53 9.55 9.58 12.38
C LEU A 53 10.28 9.30 13.70
N LEU A 54 11.49 8.72 13.66
CA LEU A 54 12.18 8.28 14.86
C LEU A 54 12.84 9.42 15.65
N LYS A 55 13.18 10.56 15.02
CA LYS A 55 13.58 11.78 15.74
C LYS A 55 12.44 12.36 16.59
N LYS A 56 11.19 12.15 16.21
CA LYS A 56 10.02 12.62 16.97
C LYS A 56 9.50 11.58 17.96
N PHE A 57 9.67 10.31 17.64
CA PHE A 57 9.16 9.17 18.43
C PHE A 57 10.29 8.21 18.80
N HIS A 58 11.17 8.65 19.72
CA HIS A 58 12.40 7.94 20.11
C HIS A 58 12.22 6.51 20.63
N GLY A 59 11.01 6.15 21.10
CA GLY A 59 10.70 4.80 21.59
C GLY A 59 10.05 3.88 20.54
N HIS A 60 9.91 4.34 19.30
CA HIS A 60 9.32 3.57 18.22
C HIS A 60 10.39 2.86 17.40
N ALA A 61 9.99 1.77 16.74
CA ALA A 61 10.77 1.13 15.68
C ALA A 61 10.20 1.46 14.29
N LEU A 62 10.95 1.11 13.26
CA LEU A 62 10.51 1.11 11.88
C LEU A 62 10.80 -0.24 11.24
N PHE A 63 9.81 -0.78 10.54
CA PHE A 63 9.87 -1.96 9.69
C PHE A 63 9.53 -1.53 8.25
N GLY A 64 10.52 -1.49 7.39
CA GLY A 64 10.36 -1.02 6.02
C GLY A 64 10.87 -2.01 4.99
N GLU A 65 10.50 -1.79 3.73
CA GLU A 65 10.96 -2.59 2.60
C GLU A 65 12.49 -2.57 2.47
N GLU A 66 13.13 -1.42 2.71
CA GLU A 66 14.57 -1.24 2.58
C GLU A 66 15.34 -1.48 3.89
N GLY A 67 14.68 -2.06 4.90
CA GLY A 67 15.29 -2.47 6.17
C GLY A 67 14.56 -1.95 7.40
N VAL A 68 15.15 -2.23 8.55
CA VAL A 68 14.58 -1.93 9.87
C VAL A 68 15.41 -0.89 10.61
N ALA A 69 14.76 -0.12 11.51
CA ALA A 69 15.43 0.83 12.39
C ALA A 69 14.77 0.85 13.78
N GLY A 70 15.55 1.20 14.82
CA GLY A 70 15.10 1.17 16.21
C GLY A 70 15.05 -0.23 16.81
N ASP A 71 14.57 -0.34 18.06
CA ASP A 71 14.41 -1.62 18.75
C ASP A 71 13.14 -2.32 18.29
N GLN A 72 13.28 -3.42 17.56
CA GLN A 72 12.16 -4.17 16.98
C GLN A 72 11.28 -4.88 18.04
N ASN A 73 11.68 -4.89 19.31
CA ASN A 73 10.85 -5.42 20.41
C ASN A 73 9.87 -4.37 20.97
N THR A 74 9.91 -3.12 20.50
CA THR A 74 8.96 -2.08 20.93
C THR A 74 7.55 -2.39 20.42
N GLU A 75 6.55 -1.96 21.21
CA GLU A 75 5.15 -2.16 20.84
C GLU A 75 4.71 -1.28 19.65
N HIS A 76 5.29 -0.07 19.52
CA HIS A 76 4.98 0.88 18.45
C HIS A 76 5.96 0.73 17.30
N GLN A 77 5.46 0.37 16.14
CA GLN A 77 6.29 0.18 14.96
C GLN A 77 5.67 0.86 13.72
N TRP A 78 6.46 1.71 13.10
CA TRP A 78 6.14 2.26 11.78
C TRP A 78 6.37 1.18 10.73
N VAL A 79 5.41 1.02 9.82
CA VAL A 79 5.47 0.09 8.69
C VAL A 79 5.51 0.95 7.44
N VAL A 80 6.59 0.84 6.64
CA VAL A 80 6.89 1.80 5.58
C VAL A 80 7.27 1.11 4.29
N ASP A 81 6.58 1.50 3.21
CA ASP A 81 7.08 1.37 1.85
C ASP A 81 7.45 2.76 1.33
N PRO A 82 8.74 3.03 1.10
CA PRO A 82 9.21 4.35 0.65
C PRO A 82 8.82 4.67 -0.78
N LEU A 83 8.63 3.64 -1.63
CA LEU A 83 8.29 3.77 -3.05
C LEU A 83 7.55 2.52 -3.55
N ASP A 84 6.26 2.40 -3.22
CA ASP A 84 5.42 1.37 -3.84
C ASP A 84 5.20 1.67 -5.33
N GLY A 85 5.54 0.71 -6.17
CA GLY A 85 5.55 0.88 -7.63
C GLY A 85 6.93 1.25 -8.20
N THR A 86 8.02 0.71 -7.64
CA THR A 86 9.41 0.96 -8.05
C THR A 86 9.64 0.68 -9.55
N VAL A 87 9.04 -0.38 -10.09
CA VAL A 87 9.12 -0.69 -11.53
C VAL A 87 8.48 0.43 -12.36
N ASN A 88 7.29 0.90 -11.96
CA ASN A 88 6.62 2.03 -12.62
C ASN A 88 7.52 3.28 -12.59
N TYR A 89 8.06 3.59 -11.41
CA TYR A 89 8.97 4.73 -11.24
C TYR A 89 10.18 4.64 -12.16
N PHE A 90 10.85 3.48 -12.21
CA PHE A 90 12.02 3.24 -13.03
C PHE A 90 11.75 3.45 -14.53
N TYR A 91 10.61 2.98 -15.02
CA TYR A 91 10.19 3.14 -16.41
C TYR A 91 9.51 4.48 -16.72
N GLY A 92 9.43 5.41 -15.75
CA GLY A 92 8.85 6.74 -15.95
C GLY A 92 7.33 6.73 -16.05
N ILE A 93 6.66 5.70 -15.50
CA ILE A 93 5.21 5.59 -15.39
C ILE A 93 4.78 6.32 -14.10
N PRO A 94 3.95 7.38 -14.16
CA PRO A 94 3.59 8.19 -12.99
C PRO A 94 2.48 7.51 -12.16
N HIS A 95 2.73 6.28 -11.71
CA HIS A 95 1.83 5.48 -10.88
C HIS A 95 2.64 4.76 -9.80
N PHE A 96 2.89 5.46 -8.72
CA PHE A 96 3.66 5.05 -7.55
C PHE A 96 3.30 5.93 -6.35
N CYS A 97 3.58 5.47 -5.14
CA CYS A 97 3.28 6.23 -3.94
C CYS A 97 4.27 5.95 -2.80
N VAL A 98 4.11 6.71 -1.72
CA VAL A 98 4.68 6.45 -0.40
C VAL A 98 3.59 5.87 0.48
N SER A 99 3.86 4.77 1.19
CA SER A 99 2.95 4.13 2.14
C SER A 99 3.57 4.14 3.54
N ILE A 100 2.85 4.71 4.52
CA ILE A 100 3.30 4.79 5.92
C ILE A 100 2.14 4.37 6.82
N ALA A 101 2.37 3.37 7.67
CA ALA A 101 1.44 3.00 8.73
C ALA A 101 2.14 3.01 10.10
N LEU A 102 1.37 3.20 11.17
CA LEU A 102 1.81 2.94 12.53
C LEU A 102 1.00 1.79 13.09
N ARG A 103 1.68 0.74 13.58
CA ARG A 103 1.04 -0.33 14.35
C ARG A 103 1.43 -0.28 15.83
N LEU A 104 0.49 -0.67 16.69
CA LEU A 104 0.71 -1.03 18.08
C LEU A 104 0.52 -2.54 18.19
N ARG A 105 1.61 -3.31 18.31
CA ARG A 105 1.62 -4.77 18.18
C ARG A 105 1.05 -5.20 16.81
N SER A 106 -0.13 -5.84 16.76
CA SER A 106 -0.80 -6.26 15.52
C SER A 106 -1.85 -5.26 15.00
N GLU A 107 -2.17 -4.21 15.76
CA GLU A 107 -3.24 -3.28 15.45
C GLU A 107 -2.72 -2.05 14.69
N ILE A 108 -3.27 -1.74 13.54
CA ILE A 108 -2.92 -0.54 12.77
C ILE A 108 -3.65 0.67 13.36
N LEU A 109 -2.89 1.70 13.76
CA LEU A 109 -3.41 2.92 14.38
C LEU A 109 -3.51 4.10 13.43
N VAL A 110 -2.58 4.18 12.46
CA VAL A 110 -2.48 5.26 11.47
C VAL A 110 -2.13 4.67 10.12
N GLY A 111 -2.72 5.20 9.07
CA GLY A 111 -2.40 4.87 7.69
C GLY A 111 -2.36 6.11 6.82
N VAL A 112 -1.30 6.25 6.04
CA VAL A 112 -1.09 7.34 5.07
C VAL A 112 -0.55 6.76 3.77
N ILE A 113 -1.19 7.10 2.65
CA ILE A 113 -0.72 6.81 1.30
C ILE A 113 -0.66 8.13 0.55
N TYR A 114 0.47 8.43 -0.10
CA TYR A 114 0.65 9.66 -0.85
C TYR A 114 1.14 9.42 -2.26
N ASP A 115 0.33 9.77 -3.25
CA ASP A 115 0.70 9.85 -4.67
C ASP A 115 1.29 11.24 -4.96
N PRO A 116 2.62 11.35 -5.15
CA PRO A 116 3.24 12.65 -5.38
C PRO A 116 3.01 13.22 -6.78
N MET A 117 2.58 12.37 -7.72
CA MET A 117 2.35 12.80 -9.10
C MET A 117 0.98 13.43 -9.29
N ARG A 118 -0.02 12.98 -8.51
CA ARG A 118 -1.39 13.54 -8.50
C ARG A 118 -1.62 14.52 -7.35
N ASP A 119 -0.68 14.60 -6.39
CA ASP A 119 -0.82 15.32 -5.11
C ASP A 119 -2.07 14.85 -4.36
N GLU A 120 -2.26 13.52 -4.31
CA GLU A 120 -3.36 12.88 -3.57
C GLU A 120 -2.82 12.23 -2.29
N MET A 121 -3.37 12.64 -1.15
CA MET A 121 -3.03 12.12 0.17
C MET A 121 -4.25 11.46 0.79
N TRP A 122 -4.23 10.13 0.89
CA TRP A 122 -5.20 9.36 1.67
C TRP A 122 -4.63 9.17 3.08
N ALA A 123 -5.35 9.63 4.08
CA ALA A 123 -4.86 9.63 5.45
C ALA A 123 -5.99 9.34 6.45
N GLY A 124 -5.68 8.53 7.46
CA GLY A 124 -6.63 8.17 8.51
C GLY A 124 -5.96 7.65 9.76
N GLN A 125 -6.69 7.76 10.89
CA GLN A 125 -6.33 7.09 12.14
C GLN A 125 -7.50 6.21 12.57
N LYS A 126 -7.22 5.17 13.34
CA LYS A 126 -8.20 4.18 13.77
C LYS A 126 -9.44 4.81 14.39
N GLY A 127 -10.61 4.40 13.90
CA GLY A 127 -11.91 4.85 14.37
C GLY A 127 -12.42 6.16 13.78
N ASP A 128 -11.61 6.86 12.97
CA ASP A 128 -12.03 8.10 12.31
C ASP A 128 -12.33 7.85 10.81
N THR A 129 -13.26 8.60 10.26
CA THR A 129 -13.47 8.62 8.80
C THR A 129 -12.20 9.09 8.09
N PRO A 130 -11.64 8.33 7.16
CA PRO A 130 -10.40 8.71 6.48
C PRO A 130 -10.65 9.85 5.48
N LYS A 131 -9.56 10.52 5.08
CA LYS A 131 -9.64 11.74 4.25
C LYS A 131 -8.71 11.65 3.05
N LEU A 132 -9.21 12.07 1.89
CA LEU A 132 -8.43 12.36 0.69
C LEU A 132 -8.24 13.88 0.59
N ASN A 133 -7.00 14.35 0.72
CA ASN A 133 -6.69 15.78 0.74
C ASN A 133 -7.59 16.58 1.70
N GLY A 134 -7.84 16.03 2.90
CA GLY A 134 -8.65 16.65 3.93
C GLY A 134 -10.17 16.46 3.79
N GLN A 135 -10.66 15.91 2.68
CA GLN A 135 -12.09 15.63 2.47
C GLN A 135 -12.41 14.18 2.84
N PRO A 136 -13.46 13.94 3.63
CA PRO A 136 -13.85 12.57 4.01
C PRO A 136 -14.24 11.76 2.77
N PHE A 137 -13.94 10.45 2.81
CA PHE A 137 -14.34 9.50 1.77
C PHE A 137 -14.84 8.19 2.37
N HIS A 138 -15.51 7.41 1.53
CA HIS A 138 -16.01 6.08 1.83
C HIS A 138 -15.73 5.15 0.64
N VAL A 139 -15.80 3.84 0.87
CA VAL A 139 -15.81 2.84 -0.19
C VAL A 139 -17.03 3.04 -1.11
N SER A 140 -17.04 2.40 -2.27
CA SER A 140 -18.20 2.41 -3.17
C SER A 140 -19.36 1.58 -2.59
N ASP A 141 -20.56 1.85 -3.07
CA ASP A 141 -21.79 1.10 -2.77
C ASP A 141 -22.19 0.11 -3.89
N ARG A 142 -21.31 -0.11 -4.88
CA ARG A 142 -21.55 -1.06 -5.98
C ARG A 142 -21.57 -2.49 -5.45
N ALA A 143 -22.73 -3.16 -5.58
CA ALA A 143 -22.93 -4.54 -5.12
C ALA A 143 -22.85 -5.56 -6.27
N GLU A 144 -23.12 -5.11 -7.51
CA GLU A 144 -23.16 -6.00 -8.67
C GLU A 144 -21.76 -6.20 -9.25
N LEU A 145 -21.33 -7.48 -9.32
CA LEU A 145 -20.00 -7.83 -9.83
C LEU A 145 -19.77 -7.34 -11.27
N ALA A 146 -20.82 -7.37 -12.11
CA ALA A 146 -20.76 -6.89 -13.49
C ALA A 146 -20.53 -5.38 -13.63
N GLU A 147 -20.69 -4.60 -12.55
CA GLU A 147 -20.43 -3.17 -12.50
C GLU A 147 -19.06 -2.85 -11.89
N ALA A 148 -18.43 -3.82 -11.25
CA ALA A 148 -17.22 -3.65 -10.48
C ALA A 148 -15.98 -3.38 -11.33
N VAL A 149 -15.14 -2.50 -10.82
CA VAL A 149 -13.73 -2.36 -11.25
C VAL A 149 -12.85 -2.91 -10.15
N ILE A 150 -12.09 -3.96 -10.45
CA ILE A 150 -11.19 -4.58 -9.48
C ILE A 150 -9.73 -4.46 -9.94
N SER A 151 -8.81 -4.43 -8.98
CA SER A 151 -7.39 -4.59 -9.25
C SER A 151 -6.89 -5.95 -8.75
N ILE A 152 -5.96 -6.53 -9.50
CA ILE A 152 -5.29 -7.79 -9.16
C ILE A 152 -3.80 -7.53 -9.21
N GLY A 153 -3.13 -7.74 -8.09
CA GLY A 153 -1.68 -7.69 -8.03
C GLY A 153 -1.05 -8.95 -8.64
N LEU A 154 0.06 -8.74 -9.31
CA LEU A 154 0.92 -9.82 -9.80
C LEU A 154 2.26 -9.69 -9.11
N ALA A 155 2.44 -10.48 -8.05
CA ALA A 155 3.64 -10.43 -7.23
C ALA A 155 4.91 -10.87 -7.99
N LYS A 156 6.06 -10.65 -7.34
CA LYS A 156 7.41 -10.57 -7.95
C LYS A 156 8.06 -11.91 -8.30
N THR A 157 7.42 -13.07 -8.09
CA THR A 157 7.99 -14.39 -8.38
C THR A 157 7.11 -15.23 -9.30
N GLY A 158 7.68 -16.18 -10.05
CA GLY A 158 6.91 -17.07 -10.91
C GLY A 158 5.85 -17.87 -10.14
N GLU A 159 6.12 -18.25 -8.89
CA GLU A 159 5.19 -18.95 -8.01
C GLU A 159 3.97 -18.06 -7.69
N THR A 160 4.21 -16.83 -7.24
CA THR A 160 3.15 -15.90 -6.87
C THR A 160 2.37 -15.38 -8.09
N ILE A 161 3.02 -15.21 -9.25
CA ILE A 161 2.34 -14.93 -10.53
C ILE A 161 1.38 -16.07 -10.89
N ASN A 162 1.84 -17.33 -10.80
CA ASN A 162 1.01 -18.50 -11.08
C ASN A 162 -0.15 -18.65 -10.09
N ALA A 163 0.01 -18.25 -8.85
CA ALA A 163 -1.07 -18.24 -7.85
C ALA A 163 -2.16 -17.19 -8.17
N ASN A 164 -1.77 -16.03 -8.69
CA ASN A 164 -2.70 -14.93 -8.99
C ASN A 164 -3.36 -15.04 -10.39
N PHE A 165 -2.75 -15.74 -11.34
CA PHE A 165 -3.28 -15.84 -12.70
C PHE A 165 -4.67 -16.47 -12.80
N PRO A 166 -5.02 -17.57 -12.08
CA PRO A 166 -6.37 -18.11 -12.05
C PRO A 166 -7.42 -17.12 -11.52
N LEU A 167 -7.05 -16.26 -10.55
CA LEU A 167 -7.93 -15.20 -10.04
C LEU A 167 -8.25 -14.17 -11.12
N LEU A 168 -7.25 -13.72 -11.86
CA LEU A 168 -7.43 -12.82 -12.99
C LEU A 168 -8.35 -13.46 -14.05
N GLN A 169 -8.11 -14.72 -14.41
CA GLN A 169 -8.91 -15.45 -15.38
C GLN A 169 -10.36 -15.62 -14.90
N ALA A 170 -10.57 -15.91 -13.61
CA ALA A 170 -11.90 -16.06 -13.04
C ALA A 170 -12.69 -14.74 -13.02
N MET A 171 -12.01 -13.60 -12.82
CA MET A 171 -12.63 -12.29 -12.65
C MET A 171 -12.86 -11.54 -13.96
N ILE A 172 -11.97 -11.68 -14.95
CA ILE A 172 -11.98 -10.85 -16.17
C ILE A 172 -13.29 -10.90 -16.96
N HIS A 173 -14.03 -12.03 -16.91
CA HIS A 173 -15.30 -12.21 -17.58
C HIS A 173 -16.52 -11.83 -16.73
N ARG A 174 -16.33 -11.59 -15.44
CA ARG A 174 -17.41 -11.39 -14.47
C ARG A 174 -17.56 -9.95 -14.04
N VAL A 175 -16.47 -9.17 -14.10
CA VAL A 175 -16.44 -7.76 -13.67
C VAL A 175 -16.47 -6.82 -14.85
N ARG A 176 -16.80 -5.55 -14.62
CA ARG A 176 -16.74 -4.51 -15.65
C ARG A 176 -15.33 -4.34 -16.19
N LYS A 177 -14.32 -4.28 -15.31
CA LYS A 177 -12.89 -4.23 -15.70
C LYS A 177 -12.00 -4.78 -14.60
N CYS A 178 -10.95 -5.52 -15.02
CA CYS A 178 -9.77 -5.78 -14.21
C CYS A 178 -8.69 -4.73 -14.49
N ARG A 179 -7.87 -4.47 -13.49
CA ARG A 179 -6.66 -3.64 -13.57
C ARG A 179 -5.48 -4.41 -13.01
N VAL A 180 -4.30 -4.16 -13.57
CA VAL A 180 -2.99 -4.58 -13.04
C VAL A 180 -2.12 -3.34 -13.17
N LEU A 181 -1.97 -2.58 -12.07
CA LEU A 181 -1.37 -1.25 -12.13
C LEU A 181 0.04 -1.19 -11.55
N GLY A 182 0.44 -2.17 -10.72
CA GLY A 182 1.80 -2.30 -10.22
C GLY A 182 2.14 -1.37 -9.05
N SER A 183 1.13 -1.00 -8.25
CA SER A 183 1.27 -0.28 -6.98
C SER A 183 0.13 -0.74 -6.06
N ALA A 184 0.45 -1.62 -5.12
CA ALA A 184 -0.54 -2.24 -4.23
C ALA A 184 -1.19 -1.22 -3.29
N ALA A 185 -0.39 -0.33 -2.72
CA ALA A 185 -0.90 0.70 -1.82
C ALA A 185 -1.84 1.68 -2.55
N LEU A 186 -1.54 2.07 -3.81
CA LEU A 186 -2.48 2.90 -4.60
C LEU A 186 -3.76 2.13 -4.94
N ASP A 187 -3.66 0.86 -5.29
CA ASP A 187 -4.82 0.04 -5.59
C ASP A 187 -5.74 -0.06 -4.35
N MET A 188 -5.17 -0.25 -3.16
CA MET A 188 -5.91 -0.23 -1.90
C MET A 188 -6.49 1.15 -1.57
N ALA A 189 -5.75 2.24 -1.82
CA ALA A 189 -6.26 3.61 -1.66
C ALA A 189 -7.45 3.87 -2.59
N TYR A 190 -7.43 3.31 -3.80
CA TYR A 190 -8.54 3.41 -4.74
C TYR A 190 -9.77 2.59 -4.32
N VAL A 191 -9.58 1.44 -3.67
CA VAL A 191 -10.68 0.70 -3.03
C VAL A 191 -11.25 1.52 -1.89
N ALA A 192 -10.41 2.04 -1.00
CA ALA A 192 -10.83 2.81 0.16
C ALA A 192 -11.70 4.03 -0.21
N CYS A 193 -11.38 4.74 -1.30
CA CYS A 193 -12.12 5.91 -1.75
C CYS A 193 -13.17 5.62 -2.86
N GLY A 194 -13.52 4.37 -3.10
CA GLY A 194 -14.60 3.95 -4.01
C GLY A 194 -14.30 4.09 -5.50
N ARG A 195 -13.03 4.31 -5.90
CA ARG A 195 -12.61 4.28 -7.30
C ARG A 195 -12.55 2.84 -7.83
N PHE A 196 -12.11 1.89 -7.00
CA PHE A 196 -12.18 0.45 -7.22
C PHE A 196 -13.12 -0.20 -6.21
N ASP A 197 -13.53 -1.42 -6.49
CA ASP A 197 -14.44 -2.19 -5.64
C ASP A 197 -13.73 -3.31 -4.89
N ALA A 198 -12.62 -3.81 -5.42
CA ALA A 198 -11.76 -4.77 -4.74
C ALA A 198 -10.31 -4.70 -5.26
N TYR A 199 -9.40 -5.15 -4.38
CA TYR A 199 -8.02 -5.48 -4.66
C TYR A 199 -7.72 -6.89 -4.15
N ILE A 200 -7.02 -7.71 -4.97
CA ILE A 200 -6.73 -9.11 -4.67
C ILE A 200 -5.28 -9.40 -5.05
N GLU A 201 -4.50 -9.96 -4.12
CA GLU A 201 -3.14 -10.41 -4.41
C GLU A 201 -2.69 -11.53 -3.44
N THR A 202 -1.84 -12.44 -3.92
CA THR A 202 -1.15 -13.44 -3.11
C THR A 202 0.35 -13.21 -3.21
N GLY A 203 1.03 -13.14 -2.07
CA GLY A 203 2.49 -12.92 -1.98
C GLY A 203 2.88 -11.48 -1.66
N ILE A 204 1.93 -10.65 -1.20
CA ILE A 204 2.14 -9.24 -0.83
C ILE A 204 2.83 -9.10 0.53
N SER A 205 3.56 -8.01 0.75
CA SER A 205 4.23 -7.71 2.02
C SER A 205 3.38 -6.79 2.89
N LEU A 206 3.67 -6.77 4.21
CA LEU A 206 2.93 -5.94 5.14
C LEU A 206 3.07 -4.44 4.84
N TRP A 207 4.24 -3.97 4.42
CA TRP A 207 4.48 -2.55 4.12
C TRP A 207 3.69 -2.03 2.94
N ASP A 208 3.36 -2.89 1.95
CA ASP A 208 2.52 -2.55 0.80
C ASP A 208 1.06 -2.31 1.21
N ILE A 209 0.59 -3.00 2.27
CA ILE A 209 -0.86 -3.10 2.57
C ILE A 209 -1.29 -2.45 3.89
N ALA A 210 -0.39 -2.26 4.87
CA ALA A 210 -0.78 -1.84 6.23
C ALA A 210 -1.55 -0.51 6.25
N ALA A 211 -1.12 0.50 5.51
CA ALA A 211 -1.82 1.78 5.44
C ALA A 211 -3.19 1.63 4.77
N GLY A 212 -3.24 0.97 3.62
CA GLY A 212 -4.47 0.73 2.87
C GLY A 212 -5.49 -0.10 3.65
N TRP A 213 -5.04 -1.07 4.44
CA TRP A 213 -5.89 -1.88 5.32
C TRP A 213 -6.71 -0.99 6.25
N LEU A 214 -6.03 -0.13 7.05
CA LEU A 214 -6.74 0.79 7.94
C LEU A 214 -7.70 1.72 7.19
N LEU A 215 -7.27 2.26 6.05
CA LEU A 215 -8.08 3.19 5.27
C LEU A 215 -9.36 2.54 4.73
N ILE A 216 -9.28 1.29 4.25
CA ILE A 216 -10.43 0.54 3.74
C ILE A 216 -11.42 0.23 4.87
N GLU A 217 -10.95 -0.30 6.01
CA GLU A 217 -11.84 -0.60 7.14
C GLU A 217 -12.51 0.66 7.70
N ASN A 218 -11.76 1.74 7.87
CA ASN A 218 -12.32 3.03 8.33
C ASN A 218 -13.30 3.66 7.32
N ALA A 219 -13.17 3.34 6.03
CA ALA A 219 -14.07 3.79 4.97
C ALA A 219 -15.33 2.93 4.83
N GLY A 220 -15.46 1.85 5.61
CA GLY A 220 -16.60 0.93 5.62
C GLY A 220 -16.42 -0.31 4.75
N GLY A 221 -15.23 -0.56 4.21
CA GLY A 221 -14.89 -1.77 3.48
C GLY A 221 -14.41 -2.93 4.37
N THR A 222 -13.94 -3.99 3.75
CA THR A 222 -13.43 -5.19 4.43
C THR A 222 -12.08 -5.63 3.87
N VAL A 223 -11.25 -6.19 4.75
CA VAL A 223 -9.95 -6.76 4.39
C VAL A 223 -9.85 -8.17 4.98
N ASP A 224 -9.80 -9.20 4.13
CA ASP A 224 -9.45 -10.57 4.49
C ASP A 224 -7.96 -10.76 4.21
N LEU A 225 -7.19 -10.96 5.27
CA LEU A 225 -5.73 -11.10 5.23
C LEU A 225 -5.32 -12.44 5.79
N ARG A 226 -4.60 -13.24 5.01
CA ARG A 226 -4.12 -14.57 5.40
C ARG A 226 -2.61 -14.66 5.27
N PRO A 227 -1.87 -14.96 6.35
CA PRO A 227 -0.43 -15.17 6.25
C PRO A 227 -0.11 -16.39 5.39
N LEU A 228 0.98 -16.33 4.65
CA LEU A 228 1.49 -17.47 3.89
C LEU A 228 2.45 -18.29 4.77
N GLU A 229 2.11 -19.58 5.01
CA GLU A 229 2.77 -20.45 6.01
C GLU A 229 4.30 -20.58 5.84
N HIS A 230 4.82 -20.43 4.64
CA HIS A 230 6.25 -20.63 4.32
C HIS A 230 7.01 -19.34 3.98
N MET A 231 6.34 -18.17 4.09
CA MET A 231 6.91 -16.88 3.73
C MET A 231 6.71 -15.87 4.86
N SER A 232 7.79 -15.52 5.56
CA SER A 232 7.72 -14.51 6.61
C SER A 232 7.22 -13.17 6.06
N GLU A 233 6.25 -12.53 6.77
CA GLU A 233 5.67 -11.23 6.43
C GLU A 233 5.09 -11.13 5.01
N LYS A 234 4.63 -12.28 4.45
CA LYS A 234 3.91 -12.38 3.18
C LYS A 234 2.48 -12.86 3.40
N TYR A 235 1.57 -12.28 2.63
CA TYR A 235 0.14 -12.46 2.83
C TYR A 235 -0.58 -12.72 1.50
N SER A 236 -1.73 -13.39 1.59
CA SER A 236 -2.80 -13.32 0.60
C SER A 236 -3.83 -12.33 1.09
N ILE A 237 -4.26 -11.41 0.24
CA ILE A 237 -5.19 -10.34 0.60
C ILE A 237 -6.37 -10.31 -0.36
N VAL A 238 -7.57 -10.12 0.22
CA VAL A 238 -8.77 -9.70 -0.48
C VAL A 238 -9.31 -8.47 0.24
N ALA A 239 -9.16 -7.32 -0.37
CA ALA A 239 -9.69 -6.05 0.12
C ALA A 239 -10.85 -5.62 -0.77
N SER A 240 -11.98 -5.20 -0.18
CA SER A 240 -13.17 -4.84 -0.96
C SER A 240 -14.00 -3.74 -0.29
N ASN A 241 -15.00 -3.25 -1.02
CA ASN A 241 -16.01 -2.30 -0.50
C ASN A 241 -16.96 -2.93 0.54
N GLY A 242 -16.83 -4.23 0.87
CA GLY A 242 -17.61 -4.91 1.88
C GLY A 242 -19.04 -5.32 1.47
N VAL A 243 -19.52 -4.85 0.31
CA VAL A 243 -20.87 -5.20 -0.19
C VAL A 243 -20.85 -6.12 -1.40
N ILE A 244 -19.75 -6.13 -2.16
CA ILE A 244 -19.60 -6.96 -3.35
C ILE A 244 -19.29 -8.41 -2.96
N ASP A 245 -20.06 -9.36 -3.52
CA ASP A 245 -19.75 -10.79 -3.42
C ASP A 245 -18.83 -11.23 -4.58
N LEU A 246 -17.55 -11.34 -4.32
CA LEU A 246 -16.55 -11.74 -5.31
C LEU A 246 -16.66 -13.22 -5.71
N LYS A 247 -17.37 -14.05 -4.92
CA LYS A 247 -17.52 -15.52 -5.13
C LYS A 247 -16.17 -16.19 -5.41
N LEU A 248 -15.16 -15.80 -4.63
CA LEU A 248 -13.86 -16.45 -4.68
C LEU A 248 -13.95 -17.79 -3.94
N GLN A 249 -13.54 -18.86 -4.59
CA GLN A 249 -13.24 -20.14 -3.93
C GLN A 249 -11.77 -20.06 -3.50
N LEU A 250 -11.53 -19.53 -2.30
CA LEU A 250 -10.20 -19.42 -1.68
C LEU A 250 -9.87 -20.66 -0.86
#